data_ab62a40e9f0f25508fc5ff3387b8323a
#
_entry.id   ab62a40e9f0f25508fc5ff3387b8323a
#
_cell.length_a   1.000
_cell.length_b   1.000
_cell.length_c   1.000
_cell.angle_alpha   90.00
_cell.angle_beta   90.00
_cell.angle_gamma   90.00
#
_symmetry.space_group_name_H-M   'P 1'
#
loop_
_entity.id
_entity.type
_entity.pdbx_description
1 polymer ?
#
loop_
_entity_poly.entity_id
_entity_poly.type
_entity_poly.pdbx_seq_one_letter_code
_entity_poly.pdbx_strand_id
1 'polypeptide(L)'
;MPAIGIPGLSMHYESAGKGAPLLMIPGALGTGAGDFSAQIPWFAARRFQVIAPDPRGYGQSRPPQRDFPSNFYYRDAADMFALMAALGHDRFAVMGWSDGANIATIMAAQQPEKVTRLVVFGGQSFLTAEEIAAFNAIRKISAWSPRAAETMRAVYGEELDELWDRYVAGQEALFAAGGDLYRRLLAKVTCPTLVLHGAKDPLVPGLHPEAIHRGIAGSRLHIFSEGKHNIHQRYADDFNALTFAFLTQPERS
;
A
#
# COMPACT_ATOMS: atom_id res chain seq x y z
N MET A 1 -11.29 17.92 5.26
CA MET A 1 -10.08 17.19 4.79
C MET A 1 -9.85 17.58 3.34
N PRO A 2 -8.61 17.78 2.91
CA PRO A 2 -8.36 18.29 1.57
C PRO A 2 -8.65 17.26 0.49
N ALA A 3 -9.08 17.75 -0.68
CA ALA A 3 -9.18 16.98 -1.90
C ALA A 3 -8.52 17.76 -3.04
N ILE A 4 -7.93 17.08 -4.00
CA ILE A 4 -7.26 17.69 -5.14
C ILE A 4 -7.69 17.00 -6.44
N GLY A 5 -7.90 17.81 -7.48
CA GLY A 5 -8.23 17.29 -8.81
C GLY A 5 -7.01 16.66 -9.47
N ILE A 6 -7.13 15.40 -9.86
CA ILE A 6 -6.20 14.69 -10.73
C ILE A 6 -6.97 14.13 -11.94
N PRO A 7 -6.33 13.62 -12.98
CA PRO A 7 -7.05 13.14 -14.16
C PRO A 7 -8.16 12.12 -13.82
N GLY A 8 -9.42 12.51 -14.07
CA GLY A 8 -10.60 11.67 -13.86
C GLY A 8 -11.01 11.40 -12.41
N LEU A 9 -10.49 12.17 -11.45
CA LEU A 9 -10.75 11.94 -10.04
C LEU A 9 -10.54 13.20 -9.21
N SER A 10 -11.39 13.45 -8.20
CA SER A 10 -11.10 14.32 -7.07
C SER A 10 -10.58 13.43 -5.93
N MET A 11 -9.25 13.43 -5.73
CA MET A 11 -8.62 12.56 -4.74
C MET A 11 -8.60 13.22 -3.38
N HIS A 12 -9.22 12.56 -2.40
CA HIS A 12 -9.13 12.91 -1.00
C HIS A 12 -7.80 12.41 -0.40
N TYR A 13 -7.21 13.16 0.51
CA TYR A 13 -5.98 12.76 1.20
C TYR A 13 -5.86 13.40 2.58
N GLU A 14 -5.16 12.74 3.49
CA GLU A 14 -4.65 13.35 4.71
C GLU A 14 -3.31 14.02 4.42
N SER A 15 -3.10 15.20 5.03
CA SER A 15 -1.80 15.86 5.01
C SER A 15 -1.45 16.38 6.40
N ALA A 16 -0.29 16.01 6.91
CA ALA A 16 0.16 16.40 8.23
C ALA A 16 1.68 16.61 8.29
N GLY A 17 2.11 17.55 9.13
CA GLY A 17 3.54 17.85 9.34
C GLY A 17 4.13 18.75 8.28
N LYS A 18 5.45 18.93 8.36
CA LYS A 18 6.28 19.71 7.42
C LYS A 18 7.63 19.02 7.27
N GLY A 19 8.23 19.11 6.10
CA GLY A 19 9.56 18.56 5.83
C GLY A 19 9.61 17.69 4.57
N ALA A 20 10.37 16.60 4.61
CA ALA A 20 10.50 15.70 3.46
C ALA A 20 9.16 15.01 3.15
N PRO A 21 8.71 15.01 1.89
CA PRO A 21 7.43 14.40 1.54
C PRO A 21 7.49 12.88 1.67
N LEU A 22 6.50 12.32 2.37
CA LEU A 22 6.30 10.90 2.58
C LEU A 22 4.88 10.52 2.17
N LEU A 23 4.77 9.79 1.06
CA LEU A 23 3.50 9.23 0.59
C LEU A 23 3.24 7.90 1.30
N MET A 24 2.07 7.76 1.94
CA MET A 24 1.63 6.53 2.59
C MET A 24 0.42 5.96 1.85
N ILE A 25 0.55 4.80 1.22
CA ILE A 25 -0.48 4.19 0.37
C ILE A 25 -1.15 3.05 1.12
N PRO A 26 -2.48 3.14 1.37
CA PRO A 26 -3.23 2.14 2.12
C PRO A 26 -3.44 0.83 1.33
N GLY A 27 -3.94 -0.19 2.04
CA GLY A 27 -4.28 -1.48 1.47
C GLY A 27 -5.60 -1.49 0.68
N ALA A 28 -6.03 -2.68 0.29
CA ALA A 28 -7.33 -2.87 -0.35
C ALA A 28 -8.47 -2.36 0.54
N LEU A 29 -9.40 -1.61 -0.03
CA LEU A 29 -10.50 -0.94 0.68
C LEU A 29 -10.06 0.07 1.74
N GLY A 30 -8.76 0.26 1.94
CA GLY A 30 -8.20 1.13 2.95
C GLY A 30 -8.34 2.62 2.63
N THR A 31 -8.22 3.43 3.66
CA THR A 31 -8.14 4.89 3.58
C THR A 31 -6.86 5.38 4.22
N GLY A 32 -6.36 6.54 3.80
CA GLY A 32 -5.16 7.11 4.40
C GLY A 32 -5.29 7.27 5.91
N ALA A 33 -6.40 7.84 6.37
CA ALA A 33 -6.66 8.04 7.80
C ALA A 33 -6.83 6.74 8.58
N GLY A 34 -7.51 5.75 7.99
CA GLY A 34 -7.82 4.48 8.66
C GLY A 34 -6.59 3.61 8.85
N ASP A 35 -5.86 3.38 7.77
CA ASP A 35 -4.74 2.45 7.78
C ASP A 35 -3.51 3.02 8.50
N PHE A 36 -3.27 4.33 8.37
CA PHE A 36 -2.08 4.98 8.91
C PHE A 36 -2.35 5.90 10.10
N SER A 37 -3.43 5.64 10.84
CA SER A 37 -3.84 6.47 12.00
C SER A 37 -2.74 6.65 13.07
N ALA A 38 -1.89 5.64 13.29
CA ALA A 38 -0.75 5.71 14.20
C ALA A 38 0.50 6.35 13.54
N GLN A 39 0.69 6.14 12.22
CA GLN A 39 1.86 6.61 11.49
C GLN A 39 1.78 8.10 11.17
N ILE A 40 0.63 8.59 10.71
CA ILE A 40 0.46 10.00 10.30
C ILE A 40 0.94 10.97 11.37
N PRO A 41 0.41 10.98 12.61
CA PRO A 41 0.85 11.93 13.63
C PRO A 41 2.30 11.70 14.07
N TRP A 42 2.74 10.44 14.08
CA TRP A 42 4.08 10.08 14.52
C TRP A 42 5.17 10.61 13.57
N PHE A 43 5.00 10.43 12.25
CA PHE A 43 5.94 10.93 11.23
C PHE A 43 5.81 12.45 11.04
N ALA A 44 4.61 13.01 11.10
CA ALA A 44 4.36 14.45 11.03
C ALA A 44 5.08 15.24 12.12
N ALA A 45 5.22 14.67 13.31
CA ALA A 45 5.98 15.28 14.40
C ALA A 45 7.51 15.21 14.20
N ARG A 46 8.02 14.52 13.14
CA ARG A 46 9.45 14.16 12.96
C ARG A 46 10.02 14.52 11.58
N ARG A 47 9.79 15.74 11.11
CA ARG A 47 10.37 16.30 9.86
C ARG A 47 9.85 15.66 8.57
N PHE A 48 8.68 15.01 8.58
CA PHE A 48 8.02 14.57 7.38
C PHE A 48 6.76 15.39 7.12
N GLN A 49 6.52 15.70 5.85
CA GLN A 49 5.19 16.05 5.37
C GLN A 49 4.55 14.74 4.90
N VAL A 50 3.65 14.22 5.71
CA VAL A 50 2.92 12.99 5.37
C VAL A 50 1.77 13.32 4.44
N ILE A 51 1.63 12.53 3.37
CA ILE A 51 0.51 12.54 2.44
C ILE A 51 -0.05 11.11 2.41
N ALA A 52 -1.30 10.94 2.84
CA ALA A 52 -1.94 9.62 2.88
C ALA A 52 -3.30 9.69 2.17
N PRO A 53 -3.37 9.29 0.88
CA PRO A 53 -4.59 9.38 0.09
C PRO A 53 -5.58 8.26 0.40
N ASP A 54 -6.84 8.53 0.07
CA ASP A 54 -7.81 7.51 -0.23
C ASP A 54 -7.65 7.15 -1.72
N PRO A 55 -7.26 5.92 -2.09
CA PRO A 55 -7.10 5.57 -3.51
C PRO A 55 -8.41 5.68 -4.29
N ARG A 56 -8.30 5.77 -5.62
CA ARG A 56 -9.44 5.83 -6.55
C ARG A 56 -10.55 4.86 -6.17
N GLY A 57 -11.75 5.38 -5.97
CA GLY A 57 -12.94 4.61 -5.65
C GLY A 57 -13.00 4.05 -4.23
N TYR A 58 -12.07 4.46 -3.35
CA TYR A 58 -12.06 4.14 -1.93
C TYR A 58 -12.33 5.39 -1.08
N GLY A 59 -12.78 5.17 0.15
CA GLY A 59 -13.02 6.21 1.13
C GLY A 59 -13.81 7.40 0.58
N GLN A 60 -13.24 8.58 0.66
CA GLN A 60 -13.81 9.83 0.16
C GLN A 60 -13.41 10.17 -1.28
N SER A 61 -12.53 9.37 -1.92
CA SER A 61 -12.18 9.48 -3.34
C SER A 61 -13.22 8.80 -4.24
N ARG A 62 -14.48 8.99 -3.93
CA ARG A 62 -15.68 8.53 -4.67
C ARG A 62 -16.59 9.72 -4.99
N PRO A 63 -17.14 9.85 -6.22
CA PRO A 63 -16.90 9.03 -7.39
C PRO A 63 -15.47 9.17 -7.93
N PRO A 64 -15.02 8.24 -8.82
CA PRO A 64 -15.73 7.12 -9.43
C PRO A 64 -15.90 5.92 -8.48
N GLN A 65 -16.81 5.02 -8.80
CA GLN A 65 -16.90 3.72 -8.13
C GLN A 65 -15.64 2.90 -8.41
N ARG A 66 -15.17 2.12 -7.43
CA ARG A 66 -14.00 1.28 -7.60
C ARG A 66 -14.26 0.17 -8.60
N ASP A 67 -13.35 -0.01 -9.54
CA ASP A 67 -13.27 -1.11 -10.49
C ASP A 67 -11.86 -1.73 -10.50
N PHE A 68 -11.75 -2.93 -11.04
CA PHE A 68 -10.52 -3.73 -11.02
C PHE A 68 -10.15 -4.23 -12.42
N PRO A 69 -9.84 -3.32 -13.39
CA PRO A 69 -9.29 -3.74 -14.69
C PRO A 69 -7.92 -4.42 -14.47
N SER A 70 -7.46 -5.21 -15.44
CA SER A 70 -6.21 -5.98 -15.32
C SER A 70 -4.97 -5.15 -15.01
N ASN A 71 -5.02 -3.84 -15.21
CA ASN A 71 -3.93 -2.90 -14.93
C ASN A 71 -4.22 -1.99 -13.72
N PHE A 72 -5.15 -2.33 -12.85
CA PHE A 72 -5.60 -1.40 -11.81
C PHE A 72 -4.47 -0.95 -10.87
N TYR A 73 -3.51 -1.80 -10.52
CA TYR A 73 -2.33 -1.40 -9.73
C TYR A 73 -1.48 -0.34 -10.44
N TYR A 74 -1.33 -0.45 -11.76
CA TYR A 74 -0.58 0.52 -12.57
C TYR A 74 -1.32 1.84 -12.72
N ARG A 75 -2.65 1.78 -12.86
CA ARG A 75 -3.50 2.97 -12.87
C ARG A 75 -3.43 3.70 -11.52
N ASP A 76 -3.52 2.96 -10.41
CA ASP A 76 -3.42 3.54 -9.09
C ASP A 76 -2.02 4.14 -8.84
N ALA A 77 -0.96 3.53 -9.35
CA ALA A 77 0.39 4.12 -9.31
C ALA A 77 0.47 5.45 -10.09
N ALA A 78 -0.18 5.52 -11.25
CA ALA A 78 -0.27 6.77 -12.02
C ALA A 78 -1.07 7.85 -11.27
N ASP A 79 -2.15 7.48 -10.58
CA ASP A 79 -2.92 8.39 -9.72
C ASP A 79 -2.07 8.94 -8.57
N MET A 80 -1.23 8.10 -7.93
CA MET A 80 -0.32 8.53 -6.87
C MET A 80 0.73 9.55 -7.39
N PHE A 81 1.29 9.33 -8.57
CA PHE A 81 2.18 10.31 -9.19
C PHE A 81 1.45 11.61 -9.52
N ALA A 82 0.23 11.54 -10.03
CA ALA A 82 -0.57 12.73 -10.33
C ALA A 82 -0.90 13.52 -9.05
N LEU A 83 -1.21 12.83 -7.94
CA LEU A 83 -1.39 13.44 -6.63
C LEU A 83 -0.14 14.20 -6.20
N MET A 84 1.02 13.53 -6.19
CA MET A 84 2.25 14.14 -5.72
C MET A 84 2.68 15.30 -6.58
N ALA A 85 2.52 15.22 -7.90
CA ALA A 85 2.77 16.32 -8.83
C ALA A 85 1.83 17.52 -8.60
N ALA A 86 0.53 17.26 -8.39
CA ALA A 86 -0.44 18.31 -8.10
C ALA A 86 -0.16 19.02 -6.76
N LEU A 87 0.47 18.33 -5.81
CA LEU A 87 0.93 18.89 -4.54
C LEU A 87 2.32 19.57 -4.63
N GLY A 88 2.96 19.57 -5.81
CA GLY A 88 4.27 20.18 -6.03
C GLY A 88 5.46 19.35 -5.54
N HIS A 89 5.29 18.02 -5.40
CA HIS A 89 6.36 17.13 -4.95
C HIS A 89 6.92 16.30 -6.10
N ASP A 90 8.10 16.67 -6.60
CA ASP A 90 8.78 15.94 -7.68
C ASP A 90 9.52 14.70 -7.20
N ARG A 91 10.03 14.72 -5.94
CA ARG A 91 10.76 13.61 -5.31
C ARG A 91 10.24 13.39 -3.89
N PHE A 92 9.97 12.13 -3.54
CA PHE A 92 9.38 11.77 -2.26
C PHE A 92 9.73 10.35 -1.86
N ALA A 93 9.64 10.07 -0.56
CA ALA A 93 9.65 8.70 -0.05
C ALA A 93 8.25 8.09 -0.14
N VAL A 94 8.17 6.77 -0.32
CA VAL A 94 6.90 6.03 -0.37
C VAL A 94 6.89 4.92 0.67
N MET A 95 5.79 4.81 1.38
CA MET A 95 5.46 3.71 2.27
C MET A 95 4.13 3.09 1.83
N GLY A 96 4.10 1.77 1.60
CA GLY A 96 2.88 1.09 1.14
C GLY A 96 2.57 -0.16 1.93
N TRP A 97 1.30 -0.37 2.24
CA TRP A 97 0.78 -1.57 2.90
C TRP A 97 -0.11 -2.38 1.97
N SER A 98 0.09 -3.73 1.93
CA SER A 98 -0.78 -4.64 1.15
C SER A 98 -0.85 -4.21 -0.32
N ASP A 99 -2.02 -3.90 -0.88
CA ASP A 99 -2.16 -3.31 -2.23
C ASP A 99 -1.32 -2.04 -2.40
N GLY A 100 -1.23 -1.22 -1.35
CA GLY A 100 -0.37 -0.04 -1.34
C GLY A 100 1.11 -0.37 -1.49
N ALA A 101 1.56 -1.53 -1.00
CA ALA A 101 2.93 -1.99 -1.22
C ALA A 101 3.17 -2.39 -2.69
N ASN A 102 2.16 -2.97 -3.33
CA ASN A 102 2.20 -3.30 -4.75
C ASN A 102 2.29 -2.01 -5.59
N ILE A 103 1.42 -1.04 -5.31
CA ILE A 103 1.41 0.27 -5.97
C ILE A 103 2.74 0.99 -5.77
N ALA A 104 3.24 1.07 -4.53
CA ALA A 104 4.50 1.73 -4.18
C ALA A 104 5.70 1.12 -4.93
N THR A 105 5.74 -0.21 -5.05
CA THR A 105 6.82 -0.90 -5.78
C THR A 105 6.75 -0.63 -7.29
N ILE A 106 5.55 -0.62 -7.87
CA ILE A 106 5.34 -0.24 -9.27
C ILE A 106 5.81 1.19 -9.50
N MET A 107 5.47 2.13 -8.62
CA MET A 107 5.95 3.53 -8.69
C MET A 107 7.47 3.60 -8.71
N ALA A 108 8.14 2.95 -7.75
CA ALA A 108 9.59 2.97 -7.65
C ALA A 108 10.29 2.36 -8.87
N ALA A 109 9.65 1.36 -9.52
CA ALA A 109 10.17 0.74 -10.73
C ALA A 109 9.92 1.56 -12.01
N GLN A 110 8.80 2.30 -12.08
CA GLN A 110 8.41 3.08 -13.26
C GLN A 110 9.09 4.44 -13.34
N GLN A 111 9.29 5.12 -12.20
CA GLN A 111 9.89 6.44 -12.11
C GLN A 111 10.90 6.48 -10.95
N PRO A 112 12.03 5.73 -11.08
CA PRO A 112 13.01 5.59 -10.00
C PRO A 112 13.67 6.92 -9.59
N GLU A 113 13.67 7.91 -10.46
CA GLU A 113 14.19 9.25 -10.18
C GLU A 113 13.32 10.04 -9.19
N LYS A 114 12.03 9.68 -9.07
CA LYS A 114 11.07 10.36 -8.18
C LYS A 114 10.98 9.72 -6.80
N VAL A 115 11.19 8.41 -6.71
CA VAL A 115 11.08 7.69 -5.44
C VAL A 115 12.43 7.64 -4.73
N THR A 116 12.58 8.43 -3.66
CA THR A 116 13.85 8.54 -2.93
C THR A 116 14.12 7.35 -2.02
N ARG A 117 13.08 6.77 -1.42
CA ARG A 117 13.12 5.58 -0.56
C ARG A 117 11.79 4.83 -0.63
N LEU A 118 11.87 3.53 -0.51
CA LEU A 118 10.71 2.65 -0.58
C LEU A 118 10.60 1.81 0.71
N VAL A 119 9.46 1.87 1.37
CA VAL A 119 9.08 0.97 2.46
C VAL A 119 7.84 0.21 2.05
N VAL A 120 7.91 -1.12 2.01
CA VAL A 120 6.78 -1.98 1.62
C VAL A 120 6.54 -3.08 2.63
N PHE A 121 5.29 -3.37 2.92
CA PHE A 121 4.93 -4.43 3.85
C PHE A 121 3.58 -5.08 3.52
N GLY A 122 3.51 -6.40 3.71
CA GLY A 122 2.32 -7.20 3.41
C GLY A 122 1.92 -7.20 1.93
N GLY A 123 2.86 -6.93 1.01
CA GLY A 123 2.63 -6.93 -0.44
C GLY A 123 3.12 -8.21 -1.12
N GLN A 124 2.64 -8.43 -2.34
CA GLN A 124 3.03 -9.56 -3.20
C GLN A 124 3.31 -9.11 -4.62
N SER A 125 4.38 -9.62 -5.25
CA SER A 125 4.71 -9.27 -6.64
C SER A 125 4.07 -10.19 -7.69
N PHE A 126 3.47 -11.27 -7.24
CA PHE A 126 2.71 -12.23 -8.04
C PHE A 126 1.65 -12.89 -7.16
N LEU A 127 0.71 -13.61 -7.76
CA LEU A 127 -0.36 -14.34 -7.07
C LEU A 127 -0.10 -15.84 -7.15
N THR A 128 -0.50 -16.56 -6.11
CA THR A 128 -0.47 -18.01 -6.02
C THR A 128 -1.89 -18.58 -5.82
N ALA A 129 -2.07 -19.86 -6.07
CA ALA A 129 -3.34 -20.54 -5.83
C ALA A 129 -3.73 -20.50 -4.33
N GLU A 130 -2.74 -20.49 -3.43
CA GLU A 130 -2.94 -20.41 -1.99
C GLU A 130 -3.57 -19.07 -1.59
N GLU A 131 -3.10 -17.95 -2.16
CA GLU A 131 -3.68 -16.63 -1.89
C GLU A 131 -5.09 -16.50 -2.45
N ILE A 132 -5.33 -17.01 -3.65
CA ILE A 132 -6.68 -17.01 -4.22
C ILE A 132 -7.63 -17.83 -3.35
N ALA A 133 -7.19 -18.97 -2.83
CA ALA A 133 -7.97 -19.75 -1.86
C ALA A 133 -8.23 -18.97 -0.56
N ALA A 134 -7.23 -18.24 -0.05
CA ALA A 134 -7.38 -17.40 1.15
C ALA A 134 -8.37 -16.24 0.92
N PHE A 135 -8.30 -15.54 -0.22
CA PHE A 135 -9.27 -14.50 -0.59
C PHE A 135 -10.69 -15.06 -0.70
N ASN A 136 -10.85 -16.23 -1.32
CA ASN A 136 -12.16 -16.87 -1.43
C ASN A 136 -12.73 -17.32 -0.05
N ALA A 137 -11.87 -17.75 0.86
CA ALA A 137 -12.31 -18.12 2.22
C ALA A 137 -12.92 -16.94 2.99
N ILE A 138 -12.49 -15.72 2.68
CA ILE A 138 -13.00 -14.47 3.29
C ILE A 138 -13.83 -13.63 2.33
N ARG A 139 -14.27 -14.19 1.21
CA ARG A 139 -15.05 -13.47 0.18
C ARG A 139 -16.36 -12.88 0.71
N LYS A 140 -17.00 -13.58 1.64
CA LYS A 140 -18.19 -13.05 2.33
C LYS A 140 -17.75 -12.26 3.56
N ILE A 141 -18.26 -11.04 3.72
CA ILE A 141 -17.96 -10.20 4.89
C ILE A 141 -18.33 -10.87 6.22
N SER A 142 -19.31 -11.79 6.22
CA SER A 142 -19.64 -12.60 7.40
C SER A 142 -18.51 -13.53 7.88
N ALA A 143 -17.51 -13.79 7.05
CA ALA A 143 -16.30 -14.55 7.42
C ALA A 143 -15.20 -13.66 8.06
N TRP A 144 -15.38 -12.34 8.04
CA TRP A 144 -14.43 -11.41 8.65
C TRP A 144 -14.58 -11.36 10.17
N SER A 145 -13.54 -10.89 10.87
CA SER A 145 -13.71 -10.56 12.27
C SER A 145 -14.75 -9.45 12.43
N PRO A 146 -15.57 -9.46 13.50
CA PRO A 146 -16.58 -8.44 13.74
C PRO A 146 -16.02 -7.02 13.66
N ARG A 147 -14.85 -6.80 14.25
CA ARG A 147 -14.16 -5.50 14.24
C ARG A 147 -13.78 -5.05 12.83
N ALA A 148 -13.24 -5.94 11.99
CA ALA A 148 -12.86 -5.59 10.63
C ALA A 148 -14.10 -5.26 9.79
N ALA A 149 -15.15 -6.07 9.90
CA ALA A 149 -16.42 -5.84 9.22
C ALA A 149 -17.06 -4.50 9.63
N GLU A 150 -17.12 -4.20 10.93
CA GLU A 150 -17.66 -2.94 11.46
C GLU A 150 -16.86 -1.73 10.96
N THR A 151 -15.52 -1.78 11.03
CA THR A 151 -14.65 -0.71 10.56
C THR A 151 -14.89 -0.39 9.08
N MET A 152 -14.98 -1.41 8.23
CA MET A 152 -15.20 -1.20 6.80
C MET A 152 -16.65 -0.83 6.46
N ARG A 153 -17.65 -1.35 7.20
CA ARG A 153 -19.04 -0.90 7.04
C ARG A 153 -19.25 0.56 7.43
N ALA A 154 -18.48 1.08 8.37
CA ALA A 154 -18.52 2.51 8.69
C ALA A 154 -18.07 3.40 7.51
N VAL A 155 -17.24 2.88 6.60
CA VAL A 155 -16.77 3.60 5.40
C VAL A 155 -17.67 3.36 4.19
N TYR A 156 -18.10 2.11 3.96
CA TYR A 156 -18.74 1.67 2.71
C TYR A 156 -20.22 1.34 2.84
N GLY A 157 -20.73 1.24 4.07
CA GLY A 157 -22.14 0.86 4.30
C GLY A 157 -22.49 -0.48 3.67
N GLU A 158 -23.61 -0.48 2.95
CA GLU A 158 -24.11 -1.68 2.26
C GLU A 158 -23.31 -2.05 1.01
N GLU A 159 -22.56 -1.10 0.43
CA GLU A 159 -21.71 -1.36 -0.75
C GLU A 159 -20.52 -2.29 -0.45
N LEU A 160 -20.19 -2.51 0.83
CA LEU A 160 -19.00 -3.27 1.23
C LEU A 160 -18.97 -4.69 0.66
N ASP A 161 -20.09 -5.40 0.72
CA ASP A 161 -20.16 -6.80 0.26
C ASP A 161 -19.87 -6.91 -1.25
N GLU A 162 -20.46 -6.03 -2.05
CA GLU A 162 -20.25 -5.99 -3.50
C GLU A 162 -18.83 -5.50 -3.85
N LEU A 163 -18.33 -4.50 -3.14
CA LEU A 163 -16.99 -3.96 -3.37
C LEU A 163 -15.92 -5.02 -3.11
N TRP A 164 -16.04 -5.76 -2.01
CA TRP A 164 -15.11 -6.84 -1.67
C TRP A 164 -15.23 -8.01 -2.65
N ASP A 165 -16.43 -8.40 -3.04
CA ASP A 165 -16.64 -9.45 -4.04
C ASP A 165 -15.97 -9.11 -5.37
N ARG A 166 -16.10 -7.86 -5.83
CA ARG A 166 -15.41 -7.36 -7.05
C ARG A 166 -13.90 -7.36 -6.90
N TYR A 167 -13.38 -7.01 -5.70
CA TYR A 167 -11.94 -7.09 -5.44
C TYR A 167 -11.43 -8.52 -5.58
N VAL A 168 -12.08 -9.49 -4.93
CA VAL A 168 -11.70 -10.91 -5.01
C VAL A 168 -11.78 -11.40 -6.46
N ALA A 169 -12.84 -11.06 -7.20
CA ALA A 169 -12.97 -11.40 -8.61
C ALA A 169 -11.84 -10.78 -9.46
N GLY A 170 -11.41 -9.57 -9.13
CA GLY A 170 -10.26 -8.91 -9.77
C GLY A 170 -8.96 -9.69 -9.54
N GLN A 171 -8.71 -10.17 -8.31
CA GLN A 171 -7.54 -10.99 -7.99
C GLN A 171 -7.56 -12.34 -8.72
N GLU A 172 -8.74 -12.98 -8.80
CA GLU A 172 -8.94 -14.21 -9.57
C GLU A 172 -8.62 -14.00 -11.07
N ALA A 173 -9.08 -12.89 -11.63
CA ALA A 173 -8.81 -12.54 -13.04
C ALA A 173 -7.31 -12.31 -13.30
N LEU A 174 -6.61 -11.62 -12.38
CA LEU A 174 -5.16 -11.42 -12.45
C LEU A 174 -4.42 -12.76 -12.36
N PHE A 175 -4.83 -13.64 -11.45
CA PHE A 175 -4.24 -14.96 -11.31
C PHE A 175 -4.45 -15.81 -12.58
N ALA A 176 -5.65 -15.83 -13.13
CA ALA A 176 -5.97 -16.53 -14.37
C ALA A 176 -5.18 -16.00 -15.57
N ALA A 177 -4.79 -14.71 -15.56
CA ALA A 177 -3.93 -14.09 -16.57
C ALA A 177 -2.43 -14.40 -16.38
N GLY A 178 -2.07 -15.27 -15.43
CA GLY A 178 -0.70 -15.71 -15.18
C GLY A 178 -0.12 -15.23 -13.85
N GLY A 179 -0.84 -14.43 -13.09
CA GLY A 179 -0.53 -14.05 -11.71
C GLY A 179 0.65 -13.11 -11.52
N ASP A 180 1.37 -12.68 -12.56
CA ASP A 180 2.49 -11.73 -12.43
C ASP A 180 1.94 -10.31 -12.29
N LEU A 181 1.99 -9.74 -11.10
CA LEU A 181 1.53 -8.37 -10.84
C LEU A 181 2.59 -7.35 -11.29
N TYR A 182 3.84 -7.53 -10.86
CA TYR A 182 4.96 -6.65 -11.17
C TYR A 182 6.33 -7.30 -10.91
N ARG A 183 6.40 -8.62 -10.74
CA ARG A 183 7.66 -9.33 -10.41
C ARG A 183 8.80 -9.00 -11.38
N ARG A 184 8.47 -8.83 -12.66
CA ARG A 184 9.44 -8.47 -13.72
C ARG A 184 10.01 -7.05 -13.56
N LEU A 185 9.37 -6.20 -12.76
CA LEU A 185 9.80 -4.82 -12.54
C LEU A 185 10.73 -4.68 -11.32
N LEU A 186 10.83 -5.68 -10.44
CA LEU A 186 11.61 -5.58 -9.20
C LEU A 186 13.06 -5.15 -9.43
N ALA A 187 13.71 -5.66 -10.46
CA ALA A 187 15.08 -5.31 -10.83
C ALA A 187 15.26 -3.84 -11.31
N LYS A 188 14.16 -3.13 -11.59
CA LYS A 188 14.17 -1.71 -11.97
C LYS A 188 14.10 -0.77 -10.76
N VAL A 189 13.81 -1.28 -9.57
CA VAL A 189 13.80 -0.48 -8.34
C VAL A 189 15.23 -0.21 -7.92
N THR A 190 15.66 1.05 -7.98
CA THR A 190 17.04 1.48 -7.68
C THR A 190 17.18 2.23 -6.36
N CYS A 191 16.07 2.73 -5.80
CA CYS A 191 16.10 3.43 -4.52
C CYS A 191 16.34 2.47 -3.35
N PRO A 192 16.94 2.94 -2.23
CA PRO A 192 17.00 2.15 -1.01
C PRO A 192 15.61 1.63 -0.63
N THR A 193 15.51 0.32 -0.36
CA THR A 193 14.24 -0.36 -0.11
C THR A 193 14.27 -1.15 1.19
N LEU A 194 13.22 -0.99 2.00
CA LEU A 194 12.95 -1.79 3.19
C LEU A 194 11.67 -2.61 2.99
N VAL A 195 11.81 -3.92 3.07
CA VAL A 195 10.71 -4.88 3.01
C VAL A 195 10.41 -5.35 4.43
N LEU A 196 9.17 -5.22 4.87
CA LEU A 196 8.72 -5.65 6.20
C LEU A 196 7.58 -6.67 6.05
N HIS A 197 7.53 -7.65 6.97
CA HIS A 197 6.47 -8.65 6.91
C HIS A 197 6.20 -9.28 8.27
N GLY A 198 4.98 -9.76 8.47
CA GLY A 198 4.61 -10.54 9.63
C GLY A 198 4.71 -12.04 9.34
N ALA A 199 5.51 -12.79 10.11
CA ALA A 199 5.71 -14.23 9.89
C ALA A 199 4.41 -15.05 9.97
N LYS A 200 3.38 -14.51 10.64
CA LYS A 200 2.05 -15.15 10.81
C LYS A 200 0.97 -14.46 9.96
N ASP A 201 1.36 -13.84 8.85
CA ASP A 201 0.41 -13.22 7.92
C ASP A 201 -0.50 -14.29 7.28
N PRO A 202 -1.83 -14.23 7.50
CA PRO A 202 -2.74 -15.23 6.96
C PRO A 202 -3.16 -14.98 5.50
N LEU A 203 -2.82 -13.80 4.93
CA LEU A 203 -3.27 -13.38 3.61
C LEU A 203 -2.13 -13.42 2.58
N VAL A 204 -0.93 -13.04 3.01
CA VAL A 204 0.24 -12.95 2.14
C VAL A 204 1.32 -13.89 2.70
N PRO A 205 1.57 -15.04 2.06
CA PRO A 205 2.59 -15.99 2.49
C PRO A 205 4.02 -15.42 2.51
N GLY A 206 4.87 -15.96 3.40
CA GLY A 206 6.25 -15.49 3.60
C GLY A 206 7.17 -15.61 2.38
N LEU A 207 6.77 -16.34 1.34
CA LEU A 207 7.50 -16.40 0.06
C LEU A 207 7.52 -15.05 -0.68
N HIS A 208 6.52 -14.17 -0.45
CA HIS A 208 6.42 -12.89 -1.14
C HIS A 208 7.43 -11.85 -0.67
N PRO A 209 7.59 -11.57 0.64
CA PRO A 209 8.60 -10.63 1.10
C PRO A 209 10.02 -11.09 0.70
N GLU A 210 10.28 -12.41 0.67
CA GLU A 210 11.55 -12.96 0.18
C GLU A 210 11.73 -12.74 -1.33
N ALA A 211 10.66 -12.93 -2.12
CA ALA A 211 10.71 -12.70 -3.57
C ALA A 211 10.97 -11.22 -3.89
N ILE A 212 10.29 -10.30 -3.18
CA ILE A 212 10.51 -8.86 -3.34
C ILE A 212 11.94 -8.51 -2.94
N HIS A 213 12.41 -8.99 -1.78
CA HIS A 213 13.77 -8.75 -1.30
C HIS A 213 14.83 -9.26 -2.28
N ARG A 214 14.68 -10.48 -2.79
CA ARG A 214 15.62 -11.04 -3.78
C ARG A 214 15.59 -10.33 -5.13
N GLY A 215 14.41 -9.79 -5.50
CA GLY A 215 14.21 -9.09 -6.77
C GLY A 215 14.74 -7.65 -6.77
N ILE A 216 14.88 -7.00 -5.60
CA ILE A 216 15.36 -5.61 -5.46
C ILE A 216 16.76 -5.60 -4.89
N ALA A 217 17.75 -5.27 -5.71
CA ALA A 217 19.14 -5.23 -5.30
C ALA A 217 19.40 -4.27 -4.12
N GLY A 218 20.10 -4.72 -3.11
CA GLY A 218 20.43 -3.90 -1.93
C GLY A 218 19.28 -3.60 -0.99
N SER A 219 18.09 -4.16 -1.22
CA SER A 219 16.98 -4.06 -0.27
C SER A 219 17.32 -4.72 1.07
N ARG A 220 16.56 -4.36 2.11
CA ARG A 220 16.63 -4.97 3.44
C ARG A 220 15.32 -5.66 3.74
N LEU A 221 15.38 -6.81 4.38
CA LEU A 221 14.21 -7.55 4.84
C LEU A 221 14.19 -7.61 6.38
N HIS A 222 13.05 -7.30 6.97
CA HIS A 222 12.81 -7.49 8.40
C HIS A 222 11.48 -8.21 8.62
N ILE A 223 11.49 -9.27 9.42
CA ILE A 223 10.34 -10.10 9.73
C ILE A 223 9.93 -9.91 11.19
N PHE A 224 8.68 -9.53 11.42
CA PHE A 224 8.05 -9.53 12.73
C PHE A 224 7.59 -10.97 13.03
N SER A 225 8.27 -11.69 13.89
CA SER A 225 8.06 -13.12 14.17
C SER A 225 6.64 -13.48 14.59
N GLU A 226 6.00 -12.60 15.37
CA GLU A 226 4.61 -12.75 15.86
C GLU A 226 3.62 -11.89 15.05
N GLY A 227 4.12 -11.19 14.03
CA GLY A 227 3.35 -10.26 13.20
C GLY A 227 2.37 -11.00 12.29
N LYS A 228 1.19 -10.41 12.14
CA LYS A 228 0.20 -10.76 11.11
C LYS A 228 0.23 -9.70 10.01
N HIS A 229 -0.81 -9.61 9.19
CA HIS A 229 -0.89 -8.70 8.04
C HIS A 229 -0.74 -7.22 8.40
N ASN A 230 -1.26 -6.77 9.55
CA ASN A 230 -1.29 -5.38 9.99
C ASN A 230 -0.19 -5.05 11.02
N ILE A 231 1.07 -5.38 10.73
CA ILE A 231 2.22 -5.16 11.62
C ILE A 231 2.37 -3.69 12.05
N HIS A 232 2.10 -2.73 11.16
CA HIS A 232 2.20 -1.28 11.41
C HIS A 232 1.20 -0.76 12.45
N GLN A 233 0.06 -1.46 12.63
CA GLN A 233 -0.93 -1.11 13.64
C GLN A 233 -0.64 -1.84 14.97
N ARG A 234 -0.29 -3.13 14.88
CA ARG A 234 -0.10 -3.96 16.06
C ARG A 234 1.21 -3.68 16.79
N TYR A 235 2.26 -3.34 16.06
CA TYR A 235 3.60 -3.05 16.57
C TYR A 235 4.00 -1.61 16.19
N ALA A 236 3.08 -0.66 16.39
CA ALA A 236 3.21 0.70 15.84
C ALA A 236 4.52 1.37 16.26
N ASP A 237 4.93 1.25 17.51
CA ASP A 237 6.15 1.89 18.01
C ASP A 237 7.41 1.31 17.36
N ASP A 238 7.54 -0.01 17.34
CA ASP A 238 8.69 -0.69 16.74
C ASP A 238 8.73 -0.47 15.21
N PHE A 239 7.57 -0.57 14.57
CA PHE A 239 7.41 -0.31 13.14
C PHE A 239 7.82 1.12 12.78
N ASN A 240 7.31 2.10 13.52
CA ASN A 240 7.59 3.51 13.30
C ASN A 240 9.08 3.83 13.52
N ALA A 241 9.68 3.32 14.60
CA ALA A 241 11.09 3.51 14.89
C ALA A 241 12.01 2.91 13.82
N LEU A 242 11.72 1.67 13.40
CA LEU A 242 12.49 0.97 12.37
C LEU A 242 12.40 1.68 11.00
N THR A 243 11.19 2.05 10.59
CA THR A 243 10.96 2.72 9.31
C THR A 243 11.53 4.14 9.30
N PHE A 244 11.43 4.86 10.40
CA PHE A 244 12.04 6.19 10.54
C PHE A 244 13.57 6.12 10.45
N ALA A 245 14.19 5.21 11.17
CA ALA A 245 15.64 5.01 11.10
C ALA A 245 16.10 4.69 9.67
N PHE A 246 15.32 3.93 8.90
CA PHE A 246 15.58 3.66 7.50
C PHE A 246 15.38 4.90 6.61
N LEU A 247 14.26 5.62 6.76
CA LEU A 247 13.91 6.78 5.93
C LEU A 247 14.85 7.97 6.13
N THR A 248 15.52 8.07 7.30
CA THR A 248 16.42 9.20 7.63
C THR A 248 17.91 8.87 7.47
N GLN A 249 18.27 7.69 6.96
CA GLN A 249 19.67 7.36 6.68
C GLN A 249 20.24 8.31 5.62
N PRO A 250 21.53 8.70 5.70
CA PRO A 250 22.18 9.42 4.63
C PRO A 250 22.05 8.67 3.29
N GLU A 251 21.93 9.41 2.19
CA GLU A 251 22.06 8.81 0.86
C GLU A 251 23.45 8.18 0.76
N ARG A 252 23.53 6.95 0.26
CA ARG A 252 24.84 6.35 -0.04
C ARG A 252 25.41 7.10 -1.24
N SER A 253 26.52 7.78 -1.02
CA SER A 253 27.34 8.39 -2.07
C SER A 253 27.83 7.36 -3.07
#